data_8d2616a7cac8ba160607a639bd4e5ead
#
_entry.id   8d2616a7cac8ba160607a639bd4e5ead
#
_cell.length_a   1.000
_cell.length_b   1.000
_cell.length_c   1.000
_cell.angle_alpha   90.00
_cell.angle_beta   90.00
_cell.angle_gamma   90.00
#
_symmetry.space_group_name_H-M   'P 1'
#
loop_
_entity.id
_entity.type
_entity.pdbx_description
1 polymer ?
#
loop_
_entity_poly.entity_id
_entity_poly.type
_entity_poly.pdbx_seq_one_letter_code
_entity_poly.pdbx_strand_id
1 'polypeptide(L)'
;MKVFLHTIFLFALAAETTQAPTNAGTLKPEAELPFTMTQVATFNRPWRIAFLPDARMLITEKVGPVWLVTPQGAKTPVANVPPVLFQGQGGMLGVFVSPHYATDHHVYLTYSEPGDGGSSLALARAKLSIGEGTASLDGLEVLWRQMPKGKGGQFGAQIAFSPDGRYLFLAVGDRQRMTPAQDPNQELGKILRLTLDGKPAPGNPMAGKTGEPSVPLIDPPRDTEVAKTAPVVSVYTFPSPNLAPAETWSSGHRTPYGLAFAPDGRLWELEHGPRGGDELNLIEPGKNYGWPLVSYATNYNGVPIPSPDTRADLAKPVIYWTPVIAPGNFIFYKGKMFPQWKGSALISGIATRTLSRVTFDGKGGATPAERWSVGHPLRDVEEAADGALWMLEDTPTGGLFRVTPK
;
A
#
# COMPACT_ATOMS: atom_id res chain seq x y z
N MET A 1 4.21 63.57 -25.97
CA MET A 1 3.88 63.09 -24.64
C MET A 1 3.09 61.82 -24.80
N LYS A 2 3.76 60.63 -24.69
CA LYS A 2 3.12 59.28 -24.84
C LYS A 2 2.85 58.74 -23.43
N VAL A 3 1.58 58.57 -23.12
CA VAL A 3 1.14 58.01 -21.85
C VAL A 3 1.17 56.48 -22.00
N PHE A 4 2.01 55.77 -21.22
CA PHE A 4 2.00 54.32 -21.11
C PHE A 4 0.98 53.92 -20.06
N LEU A 5 -0.11 53.26 -20.48
CA LEU A 5 -1.03 52.56 -19.59
C LEU A 5 -0.39 51.24 -19.16
N HIS A 6 -0.09 51.08 -17.87
CA HIS A 6 0.30 49.80 -17.29
C HIS A 6 -0.97 49.07 -16.86
N THR A 7 -1.27 47.97 -17.58
CA THR A 7 -2.34 47.04 -17.18
C THR A 7 -1.78 46.09 -16.13
N ILE A 8 -2.21 46.24 -14.88
CA ILE A 8 -1.90 45.33 -13.77
C ILE A 8 -2.84 44.12 -13.90
N PHE A 9 -2.30 42.95 -14.26
CA PHE A 9 -3.02 41.66 -14.15
C PHE A 9 -2.96 41.23 -12.67
N LEU A 10 -4.08 41.36 -11.97
CA LEU A 10 -4.28 40.66 -10.71
C LEU A 10 -4.54 39.17 -11.01
N PHE A 11 -3.56 38.34 -10.73
CA PHE A 11 -3.80 36.92 -10.59
C PHE A 11 -4.53 36.67 -9.26
N ALA A 12 -5.83 36.42 -9.33
CA ALA A 12 -6.58 35.87 -8.21
C ALA A 12 -6.11 34.44 -7.99
N LEU A 13 -5.29 34.20 -6.95
CA LEU A 13 -5.10 32.85 -6.43
C LEU A 13 -6.47 32.38 -5.91
N ALA A 14 -7.14 31.51 -6.66
CA ALA A 14 -8.26 30.75 -6.12
C ALA A 14 -7.69 29.86 -5.01
N ALA A 15 -8.01 30.16 -3.76
CA ALA A 15 -7.78 29.24 -2.66
C ALA A 15 -8.63 27.99 -2.95
N GLU A 16 -7.99 26.89 -3.30
CA GLU A 16 -8.64 25.59 -3.32
C GLU A 16 -9.13 25.33 -1.89
N THR A 17 -10.44 25.39 -1.69
CA THR A 17 -11.06 24.96 -0.43
C THR A 17 -10.92 23.45 -0.37
N THR A 18 -9.85 22.96 0.26
CA THR A 18 -9.71 21.53 0.56
C THR A 18 -10.90 21.13 1.43
N GLN A 19 -11.71 20.21 0.93
CA GLN A 19 -12.83 19.66 1.67
C GLN A 19 -12.31 19.05 2.98
N ALA A 20 -13.04 19.27 4.09
CA ALA A 20 -12.67 18.69 5.37
C ALA A 20 -12.71 17.14 5.27
N PRO A 21 -11.77 16.43 5.91
CA PRO A 21 -11.75 14.97 5.90
C PRO A 21 -13.05 14.36 6.41
N THR A 22 -13.52 13.30 5.73
CA THR A 22 -14.78 12.63 6.07
C THR A 22 -14.50 11.39 6.93
N ASN A 23 -15.16 11.28 8.10
CA ASN A 23 -15.14 10.05 8.89
C ASN A 23 -16.15 9.02 8.32
N ALA A 24 -15.66 7.99 7.66
CA ALA A 24 -16.44 6.89 7.13
C ALA A 24 -16.59 5.69 8.11
N GLY A 25 -15.94 5.74 9.28
CA GLY A 25 -15.99 4.65 10.27
C GLY A 25 -17.39 4.37 10.82
N THR A 26 -18.27 5.38 10.82
CA THR A 26 -19.65 5.29 11.30
C THR A 26 -20.65 4.84 10.23
N LEU A 27 -20.25 4.71 8.97
CA LEU A 27 -21.11 4.20 7.90
C LEU A 27 -21.51 2.75 8.22
N LYS A 28 -22.82 2.52 8.37
CA LYS A 28 -23.35 1.18 8.66
C LYS A 28 -23.25 0.29 7.43
N PRO A 29 -22.83 -0.98 7.59
CA PRO A 29 -22.84 -1.91 6.48
C PRO A 29 -24.26 -2.32 6.12
N GLU A 30 -24.51 -2.45 4.81
CA GLU A 30 -25.72 -3.03 4.27
C GLU A 30 -25.68 -4.56 4.46
N ALA A 31 -26.83 -5.12 4.83
CA ALA A 31 -26.98 -6.56 5.04
C ALA A 31 -27.19 -7.33 3.73
N GLU A 32 -27.86 -6.69 2.75
CA GLU A 32 -28.09 -7.29 1.44
C GLU A 32 -26.91 -7.03 0.51
N LEU A 33 -26.33 -8.12 0.01
CA LEU A 33 -25.25 -8.06 -0.97
C LEU A 33 -25.83 -7.93 -2.39
N PRO A 34 -25.38 -6.97 -3.21
CA PRO A 34 -25.78 -6.89 -4.62
C PRO A 34 -25.01 -7.89 -5.51
N PHE A 35 -24.31 -8.82 -4.93
CA PHE A 35 -23.44 -9.79 -5.59
C PHE A 35 -23.48 -11.15 -4.91
N THR A 36 -23.04 -12.17 -5.64
CA THR A 36 -22.81 -13.53 -5.14
C THR A 36 -21.31 -13.75 -4.95
N MET A 37 -20.94 -14.40 -3.86
CA MET A 37 -19.56 -14.83 -3.57
C MET A 37 -19.48 -16.36 -3.68
N THR A 38 -18.61 -16.86 -4.57
CA THR A 38 -18.38 -18.29 -4.75
C THR A 38 -16.95 -18.62 -4.34
N GLN A 39 -16.77 -19.50 -3.35
CA GLN A 39 -15.45 -19.97 -2.95
C GLN A 39 -14.89 -20.91 -4.02
N VAL A 40 -13.66 -20.62 -4.49
CA VAL A 40 -12.98 -21.36 -5.56
C VAL A 40 -11.88 -22.26 -5.01
N ALA A 41 -11.13 -21.76 -4.03
CA ALA A 41 -10.01 -22.47 -3.41
C ALA A 41 -9.76 -21.97 -2.00
N THR A 42 -8.83 -22.59 -1.26
CA THR A 42 -8.34 -22.14 0.05
C THR A 42 -6.82 -22.12 0.07
N PHE A 43 -6.23 -21.26 0.90
CA PHE A 43 -4.77 -21.07 1.03
C PHE A 43 -4.37 -20.92 2.50
N ASN A 44 -3.09 -21.16 2.80
CA ASN A 44 -2.55 -20.96 4.13
C ASN A 44 -2.15 -19.48 4.32
N ARG A 45 -3.00 -18.70 4.99
CA ARG A 45 -2.78 -17.26 5.21
C ARG A 45 -2.50 -16.52 3.90
N PRO A 46 -3.43 -16.52 2.94
CA PRO A 46 -3.22 -15.85 1.67
C PRO A 46 -3.04 -14.34 1.89
N TRP A 47 -2.26 -13.71 0.98
CA TRP A 47 -1.95 -12.29 1.14
C TRP A 47 -2.30 -11.45 -0.10
N ARG A 48 -1.90 -11.88 -1.30
CA ARG A 48 -2.06 -11.08 -2.52
C ARG A 48 -2.49 -11.92 -3.71
N ILE A 49 -3.35 -11.34 -4.56
CA ILE A 49 -3.70 -11.83 -5.90
C ILE A 49 -3.02 -10.93 -6.95
N ALA A 50 -2.46 -11.53 -8.00
CA ALA A 50 -2.04 -10.80 -9.19
C ALA A 50 -2.43 -11.59 -10.44
N PHE A 51 -3.26 -11.00 -11.32
CA PHE A 51 -3.70 -11.64 -12.54
C PHE A 51 -2.63 -11.59 -13.63
N LEU A 52 -2.46 -12.72 -14.32
CA LEU A 52 -1.72 -12.82 -15.56
C LEU A 52 -2.65 -12.52 -16.75
N PRO A 53 -2.09 -12.16 -17.93
CA PRO A 53 -2.91 -11.87 -19.13
C PRO A 53 -3.79 -13.02 -19.61
N ASP A 54 -3.44 -14.26 -19.26
CA ASP A 54 -4.17 -15.48 -19.63
C ASP A 54 -5.25 -15.89 -18.59
N ALA A 55 -5.63 -14.98 -17.72
CA ALA A 55 -6.60 -15.14 -16.64
C ALA A 55 -6.18 -16.06 -15.48
N ARG A 56 -5.00 -16.69 -15.53
CA ARG A 56 -4.40 -17.31 -14.34
C ARG A 56 -3.98 -16.24 -13.35
N MET A 57 -3.75 -16.60 -12.12
CA MET A 57 -3.35 -15.66 -11.08
C MET A 57 -2.17 -16.20 -10.28
N LEU A 58 -1.33 -15.32 -9.79
CA LEU A 58 -0.37 -15.62 -8.74
C LEU A 58 -1.02 -15.30 -7.40
N ILE A 59 -0.89 -16.20 -6.43
CA ILE A 59 -1.37 -16.00 -5.06
C ILE A 59 -0.21 -16.26 -4.11
N THR A 60 0.05 -15.30 -3.23
CA THR A 60 1.04 -15.45 -2.17
C THR A 60 0.39 -16.00 -0.90
N GLU A 61 1.10 -16.90 -0.22
CA GLU A 61 0.80 -17.28 1.16
C GLU A 61 1.84 -16.65 2.09
N LYS A 62 1.39 -15.98 3.12
CA LYS A 62 2.24 -15.28 4.08
C LYS A 62 3.34 -16.17 4.68
N VAL A 63 3.09 -17.45 4.78
CA VAL A 63 4.05 -18.45 5.29
C VAL A 63 5.23 -18.74 4.35
N GLY A 64 5.18 -18.26 3.09
CA GLY A 64 6.30 -18.34 2.13
C GLY A 64 5.91 -18.70 0.70
N PRO A 65 5.05 -19.71 0.43
CA PRO A 65 4.72 -20.15 -0.92
C PRO A 65 4.10 -19.07 -1.81
N VAL A 66 4.36 -19.20 -3.11
CA VAL A 66 3.64 -18.54 -4.18
C VAL A 66 3.02 -19.62 -5.07
N TRP A 67 1.79 -19.43 -5.45
CA TRP A 67 1.01 -20.36 -6.26
C TRP A 67 0.62 -19.74 -7.59
N LEU A 68 0.77 -20.49 -8.68
CA LEU A 68 0.08 -20.21 -9.94
C LEU A 68 -1.27 -20.94 -9.90
N VAL A 69 -2.36 -20.19 -10.06
CA VAL A 69 -3.72 -20.67 -9.82
C VAL A 69 -4.58 -20.44 -11.05
N THR A 70 -5.33 -21.47 -11.48
CA THR A 70 -6.31 -21.32 -12.56
C THR A 70 -7.61 -20.66 -12.06
N PRO A 71 -8.45 -20.08 -12.93
CA PRO A 71 -9.76 -19.58 -12.52
C PRO A 71 -10.70 -20.63 -11.88
N GLN A 72 -10.42 -21.92 -12.06
CA GLN A 72 -11.13 -23.04 -11.46
C GLN A 72 -10.53 -23.48 -10.11
N GLY A 73 -9.43 -22.84 -9.65
CA GLY A 73 -8.80 -23.12 -8.37
C GLY A 73 -7.72 -24.21 -8.38
N ALA A 74 -7.34 -24.73 -9.55
CA ALA A 74 -6.20 -25.65 -9.64
C ALA A 74 -4.89 -24.89 -9.36
N LYS A 75 -4.03 -25.48 -8.51
CA LYS A 75 -2.81 -24.84 -8.00
C LYS A 75 -1.56 -25.53 -8.51
N THR A 76 -0.59 -24.74 -8.98
CA THR A 76 0.77 -25.17 -9.28
C THR A 76 1.73 -24.39 -8.38
N PRO A 77 2.60 -25.04 -7.59
CA PRO A 77 3.58 -24.32 -6.78
C PRO A 77 4.59 -23.61 -7.68
N VAL A 78 4.95 -22.39 -7.31
CA VAL A 78 6.00 -21.63 -7.99
C VAL A 78 7.33 -21.93 -7.30
N ALA A 79 8.29 -22.46 -8.04
CA ALA A 79 9.63 -22.75 -7.53
C ALA A 79 10.50 -21.49 -7.44
N ASN A 80 11.63 -21.59 -6.71
CA ASN A 80 12.65 -20.53 -6.56
C ASN A 80 12.13 -19.24 -5.90
N VAL A 81 11.11 -19.32 -5.06
CA VAL A 81 10.66 -18.20 -4.25
C VAL A 81 11.73 -17.83 -3.19
N PRO A 82 11.91 -16.54 -2.86
CA PRO A 82 12.90 -16.14 -1.87
C PRO A 82 12.52 -16.63 -0.46
N PRO A 83 13.49 -16.90 0.42
CA PRO A 83 13.21 -17.21 1.81
C PRO A 83 12.63 -15.97 2.53
N VAL A 84 11.66 -16.21 3.40
CA VAL A 84 10.98 -15.14 4.16
C VAL A 84 11.04 -15.41 5.66
N LEU A 85 11.02 -14.36 6.47
CA LEU A 85 10.79 -14.47 7.90
C LEU A 85 9.29 -14.38 8.19
N PHE A 86 8.63 -15.52 8.33
CA PHE A 86 7.23 -15.55 8.77
C PHE A 86 7.18 -15.36 10.29
N GLN A 87 7.05 -14.10 10.71
CA GLN A 87 6.91 -13.73 12.11
C GLN A 87 6.03 -12.48 12.25
N GLY A 88 5.04 -12.52 13.14
CA GLY A 88 4.11 -11.40 13.32
C GLY A 88 3.39 -11.03 12.01
N GLN A 89 3.62 -9.81 11.54
CA GLN A 89 3.04 -9.32 10.28
C GLN A 89 3.93 -9.61 9.05
N GLY A 90 5.15 -10.10 9.24
CA GLY A 90 6.07 -10.44 8.16
C GLY A 90 5.77 -11.80 7.51
N GLY A 91 6.38 -12.02 6.34
CA GLY A 91 6.22 -13.22 5.52
C GLY A 91 6.41 -12.90 4.04
N MET A 92 5.89 -13.78 3.16
CA MET A 92 5.67 -13.47 1.75
C MET A 92 4.46 -12.55 1.67
N LEU A 93 4.65 -11.34 1.16
CA LEU A 93 3.62 -10.31 1.16
C LEU A 93 3.03 -10.13 -0.24
N GLY A 94 3.60 -9.25 -1.05
CA GLY A 94 3.05 -8.91 -2.35
C GLY A 94 3.63 -9.71 -3.51
N VAL A 95 2.81 -9.90 -4.55
CA VAL A 95 3.24 -10.26 -5.90
C VAL A 95 2.55 -9.33 -6.89
N PHE A 96 3.31 -8.84 -7.88
CA PHE A 96 2.84 -7.85 -8.84
C PHE A 96 3.37 -8.18 -10.23
N VAL A 97 2.50 -8.11 -11.23
CA VAL A 97 2.86 -8.39 -12.62
C VAL A 97 3.41 -7.11 -13.26
N SER A 98 4.54 -7.23 -13.96
CA SER A 98 5.15 -6.11 -14.67
C SER A 98 4.15 -5.43 -15.62
N PRO A 99 4.16 -4.09 -15.76
CA PRO A 99 3.37 -3.41 -16.78
C PRO A 99 3.79 -3.80 -18.20
N HIS A 100 4.97 -4.41 -18.37
CA HIS A 100 5.52 -4.91 -19.63
C HIS A 100 5.55 -6.44 -19.70
N TYR A 101 4.76 -7.13 -18.88
CA TYR A 101 4.78 -8.59 -18.74
C TYR A 101 4.68 -9.35 -20.07
N ALA A 102 3.91 -8.84 -21.04
CA ALA A 102 3.78 -9.46 -22.35
C ALA A 102 5.13 -9.62 -23.10
N THR A 103 6.14 -8.83 -22.74
CA THR A 103 7.46 -8.84 -23.37
C THR A 103 8.58 -9.30 -22.44
N ASP A 104 8.51 -8.95 -21.15
CA ASP A 104 9.57 -9.21 -20.18
C ASP A 104 9.31 -10.42 -19.28
N HIS A 105 8.05 -10.84 -19.14
CA HIS A 105 7.59 -11.87 -18.22
C HIS A 105 7.99 -11.64 -16.75
N HIS A 106 8.29 -10.40 -16.37
CA HIS A 106 8.72 -10.09 -15.02
C HIS A 106 7.54 -10.04 -14.05
N VAL A 107 7.81 -10.51 -12.85
CA VAL A 107 6.99 -10.29 -11.65
C VAL A 107 7.84 -9.68 -10.56
N TYR A 108 7.22 -8.86 -9.73
CA TYR A 108 7.84 -8.24 -8.58
C TYR A 108 7.30 -8.88 -7.31
N LEU A 109 8.16 -9.08 -6.33
CA LEU A 109 7.83 -9.63 -5.03
C LEU A 109 8.19 -8.64 -3.94
N THR A 110 7.33 -8.52 -2.95
CA THR A 110 7.65 -7.82 -1.71
C THR A 110 7.50 -8.79 -0.54
N TYR A 111 8.50 -8.82 0.35
CA TYR A 111 8.53 -9.81 1.42
C TYR A 111 9.39 -9.34 2.59
N SER A 112 9.21 -9.98 3.75
CA SER A 112 10.08 -9.78 4.90
C SER A 112 11.36 -10.62 4.74
N GLU A 113 12.45 -9.98 4.31
CA GLU A 113 13.75 -10.61 4.16
C GLU A 113 14.42 -10.80 5.51
N PRO A 114 14.80 -12.04 5.91
CA PRO A 114 15.49 -12.29 7.17
C PRO A 114 16.91 -11.68 7.17
N GLY A 115 17.44 -11.44 8.36
CA GLY A 115 18.82 -11.01 8.57
C GLY A 115 19.09 -10.65 10.02
N ASP A 116 20.26 -10.09 10.29
CA ASP A 116 20.69 -9.76 11.63
C ASP A 116 19.71 -8.79 12.32
N GLY A 117 19.31 -9.15 13.53
CA GLY A 117 18.35 -8.38 14.33
C GLY A 117 16.88 -8.58 13.97
N GLY A 118 16.54 -9.35 12.93
CA GLY A 118 15.14 -9.61 12.54
C GLY A 118 14.91 -9.66 11.03
N SER A 119 14.09 -8.76 10.52
CA SER A 119 13.79 -8.68 9.08
C SER A 119 13.58 -7.24 8.63
N SER A 120 13.56 -7.04 7.32
CA SER A 120 13.11 -5.80 6.69
C SER A 120 12.30 -6.09 5.43
N LEU A 121 11.62 -5.08 4.91
CA LEU A 121 10.98 -5.15 3.61
C LEU A 121 12.05 -5.26 2.52
N ALA A 122 11.88 -6.22 1.62
CA ALA A 122 12.65 -6.34 0.39
C ALA A 122 11.72 -6.28 -0.82
N LEU A 123 12.22 -5.70 -1.90
CA LEU A 123 11.64 -5.71 -3.23
C LEU A 123 12.54 -6.53 -4.14
N ALA A 124 12.00 -7.58 -4.75
CA ALA A 124 12.70 -8.38 -5.73
C ALA A 124 11.93 -8.44 -7.05
N ARG A 125 12.65 -8.76 -8.12
CA ARG A 125 12.11 -9.03 -9.45
C ARG A 125 12.63 -10.36 -9.94
N ALA A 126 11.80 -11.10 -10.66
CA ALA A 126 12.18 -12.34 -11.33
C ALA A 126 11.39 -12.51 -12.61
N LYS A 127 11.89 -13.34 -13.52
CA LYS A 127 11.13 -13.79 -14.69
C LYS A 127 10.26 -14.99 -14.28
N LEU A 128 8.96 -14.90 -14.55
CA LEU A 128 8.05 -16.02 -14.35
C LEU A 128 8.08 -16.94 -15.57
N SER A 129 8.56 -18.15 -15.37
CA SER A 129 8.55 -19.21 -16.38
C SER A 129 7.46 -20.22 -16.05
N ILE A 130 6.63 -20.53 -17.06
CA ILE A 130 5.48 -21.44 -16.92
C ILE A 130 5.61 -22.54 -17.97
N GLY A 131 5.63 -23.80 -17.51
CA GLY A 131 5.60 -25.00 -18.33
C GLY A 131 4.36 -25.84 -18.08
N GLU A 132 4.32 -27.05 -18.65
CA GLU A 132 3.26 -28.01 -18.39
C GLU A 132 3.36 -28.50 -16.93
N GLY A 133 2.37 -28.13 -16.10
CA GLY A 133 2.33 -28.48 -14.70
C GLY A 133 3.44 -27.88 -13.82
N THR A 134 4.22 -26.92 -14.32
CA THR A 134 5.33 -26.30 -13.59
C THR A 134 5.31 -24.78 -13.67
N ALA A 135 5.84 -24.12 -12.63
CA ALA A 135 6.08 -22.69 -12.62
C ALA A 135 7.33 -22.38 -11.79
N SER A 136 8.14 -21.41 -12.20
CA SER A 136 9.35 -21.00 -11.48
C SER A 136 9.63 -19.49 -11.62
N LEU A 137 10.36 -18.97 -10.65
CA LEU A 137 10.95 -17.64 -10.68
C LEU A 137 12.42 -17.77 -11.07
N ASP A 138 12.77 -17.32 -12.26
CA ASP A 138 14.12 -17.42 -12.81
C ASP A 138 14.85 -16.07 -12.69
N GLY A 139 16.14 -16.11 -12.31
CA GLY A 139 16.97 -14.93 -12.21
C GLY A 139 16.47 -13.94 -11.15
N LEU A 140 15.99 -14.44 -10.00
CA LEU A 140 15.52 -13.57 -8.92
C LEU A 140 16.63 -12.61 -8.48
N GLU A 141 16.32 -11.32 -8.54
CA GLU A 141 17.18 -10.21 -8.17
C GLU A 141 16.50 -9.35 -7.10
N VAL A 142 17.19 -9.09 -5.99
CA VAL A 142 16.72 -8.15 -4.98
C VAL A 142 17.12 -6.75 -5.40
N LEU A 143 16.14 -5.96 -5.80
CA LEU A 143 16.32 -4.61 -6.33
C LEU A 143 16.51 -3.56 -5.24
N TRP A 144 15.83 -3.75 -4.09
CA TRP A 144 15.82 -2.78 -3.00
C TRP A 144 15.59 -3.48 -1.64
N ARG A 145 16.18 -2.93 -0.59
CA ARG A 145 16.04 -3.38 0.80
C ARG A 145 15.87 -2.19 1.72
N GLN A 146 14.88 -2.27 2.57
CA GLN A 146 14.76 -1.34 3.68
C GLN A 146 15.86 -1.65 4.72
N MET A 147 16.65 -0.67 5.09
CA MET A 147 17.68 -0.81 6.10
C MET A 147 17.49 0.21 7.24
N PRO A 148 17.88 -0.10 8.47
CA PRO A 148 18.41 -1.39 8.95
C PRO A 148 17.31 -2.44 9.15
N LYS A 149 17.70 -3.73 9.11
CA LYS A 149 16.83 -4.83 9.54
C LYS A 149 16.58 -4.76 11.04
N GLY A 150 15.48 -5.37 11.49
CA GLY A 150 15.15 -5.37 12.92
C GLY A 150 13.75 -5.90 13.21
N LYS A 151 13.33 -5.80 14.47
CA LYS A 151 12.00 -6.17 14.94
C LYS A 151 10.91 -5.25 14.41
N GLY A 152 9.66 -5.64 14.57
CA GLY A 152 8.45 -4.88 14.23
C GLY A 152 7.70 -5.41 13.04
N GLY A 153 6.40 -5.16 13.04
CA GLY A 153 5.48 -5.40 11.91
C GLY A 153 5.39 -4.17 10.99
N GLN A 154 4.22 -3.94 10.41
CA GLN A 154 3.91 -2.74 9.60
C GLN A 154 4.90 -2.57 8.44
N PHE A 155 4.90 -3.55 7.52
CA PHE A 155 5.82 -3.57 6.38
C PHE A 155 5.38 -2.64 5.24
N GLY A 156 4.06 -2.41 5.06
CA GLY A 156 3.50 -1.83 3.85
C GLY A 156 3.49 -2.87 2.73
N ALA A 157 4.51 -2.88 1.89
CA ALA A 157 4.74 -3.91 0.87
C ALA A 157 3.85 -3.84 -0.38
N GLN A 158 3.11 -2.75 -0.58
CA GLN A 158 2.28 -2.56 -1.76
C GLN A 158 3.05 -1.86 -2.88
N ILE A 159 2.80 -2.27 -4.13
CA ILE A 159 3.33 -1.62 -5.33
C ILE A 159 2.17 -1.08 -6.18
N ALA A 160 2.35 0.14 -6.71
CA ALA A 160 1.60 0.66 -7.84
C ALA A 160 2.57 1.03 -8.97
N PHE A 161 2.29 0.55 -10.18
CA PHE A 161 3.05 1.01 -11.36
C PHE A 161 2.45 2.30 -11.89
N SER A 162 3.32 3.24 -12.32
CA SER A 162 2.86 4.46 -12.96
C SER A 162 2.04 4.16 -14.23
N PRO A 163 1.04 4.98 -14.59
CA PRO A 163 0.19 4.73 -15.76
C PRO A 163 0.96 4.60 -17.09
N ASP A 164 2.14 5.22 -17.19
CA ASP A 164 3.05 5.11 -18.33
C ASP A 164 3.98 3.89 -18.30
N GLY A 165 3.88 3.06 -17.25
CA GLY A 165 4.67 1.85 -17.05
C GLY A 165 6.16 2.06 -16.79
N ARG A 166 6.64 3.30 -16.57
CA ARG A 166 8.08 3.59 -16.40
C ARG A 166 8.60 3.49 -14.97
N TYR A 167 7.73 3.64 -14.01
CA TYR A 167 8.10 3.70 -12.59
C TYR A 167 7.23 2.78 -11.74
N LEU A 168 7.75 2.38 -10.61
CA LEU A 168 6.99 1.75 -9.55
C LEU A 168 6.98 2.66 -8.30
N PHE A 169 5.87 2.65 -7.60
CA PHE A 169 5.73 3.25 -6.29
C PHE A 169 5.65 2.14 -5.26
N LEU A 170 6.50 2.19 -4.24
CA LEU A 170 6.58 1.19 -3.17
C LEU A 170 6.13 1.80 -1.85
N ALA A 171 5.12 1.21 -1.25
CA ALA A 171 4.65 1.55 0.09
C ALA A 171 5.53 0.88 1.14
N VAL A 172 6.14 1.68 2.01
CA VAL A 172 7.03 1.22 3.08
C VAL A 172 6.47 1.66 4.42
N GLY A 173 6.13 0.70 5.28
CA GLY A 173 5.61 0.97 6.61
C GLY A 173 6.68 1.43 7.61
N ASP A 174 6.24 1.96 8.74
CA ASP A 174 7.10 2.52 9.79
C ASP A 174 7.79 1.45 10.66
N ARG A 175 7.49 0.16 10.44
CA ARG A 175 8.01 -0.98 11.18
C ARG A 175 7.75 -0.88 12.69
N GLN A 176 6.63 -0.25 13.07
CA GLN A 176 6.21 0.05 14.45
C GLN A 176 7.22 0.94 15.20
N ARG A 177 8.12 1.63 14.51
CA ARG A 177 9.13 2.51 15.11
C ARG A 177 8.68 3.95 15.20
N MET A 178 7.64 4.33 14.48
CA MET A 178 6.93 5.60 14.52
C MET A 178 7.80 6.79 14.05
N THR A 179 8.65 7.36 14.91
CA THR A 179 9.43 8.58 14.61
C THR A 179 10.25 8.55 13.33
N PRO A 180 10.82 7.41 12.87
CA PRO A 180 11.52 7.35 11.59
C PRO A 180 10.66 7.72 10.37
N ALA A 181 9.31 7.66 10.48
CA ALA A 181 8.43 8.14 9.41
C ALA A 181 8.63 9.64 9.09
N GLN A 182 9.19 10.40 10.03
CA GLN A 182 9.52 11.82 9.88
C GLN A 182 10.99 12.06 9.52
N ASP A 183 11.85 11.05 9.59
CA ASP A 183 13.28 11.18 9.30
C ASP A 183 13.52 11.04 7.77
N PRO A 184 14.05 12.06 7.09
CA PRO A 184 14.35 11.96 5.65
C PRO A 184 15.50 10.99 5.33
N ASN A 185 16.28 10.59 6.32
CA ASN A 185 17.42 9.68 6.14
C ASN A 185 17.03 8.19 6.22
N GLN A 186 15.74 7.90 6.45
CA GLN A 186 15.22 6.54 6.58
C GLN A 186 14.03 6.30 5.66
N GLU A 187 13.90 5.10 5.10
CA GLU A 187 12.80 4.72 4.22
C GLU A 187 11.51 4.36 4.97
N LEU A 188 11.56 4.23 6.31
CA LEU A 188 10.40 3.85 7.12
C LEU A 188 9.28 4.89 7.05
N GLY A 189 8.05 4.43 6.85
CA GLY A 189 6.87 5.31 6.75
C GLY A 189 6.92 6.24 5.54
N LYS A 190 7.29 5.69 4.38
CA LYS A 190 7.42 6.43 3.12
C LYS A 190 6.67 5.76 1.98
N ILE A 191 6.24 6.56 1.01
CA ILE A 191 6.02 6.05 -0.34
C ILE A 191 7.26 6.40 -1.14
N LEU A 192 7.88 5.39 -1.74
CA LEU A 192 9.05 5.55 -2.61
C LEU A 192 8.61 5.57 -4.06
N ARG A 193 9.31 6.31 -4.92
CA ARG A 193 9.16 6.21 -6.38
C ARG A 193 10.48 5.79 -6.98
N LEU A 194 10.49 4.61 -7.61
CA LEU A 194 11.65 3.94 -8.15
C LEU A 194 11.49 3.67 -9.65
N THR A 195 12.59 3.51 -10.34
CA THR A 195 12.59 2.89 -11.67
C THR A 195 12.20 1.41 -11.53
N LEU A 196 11.88 0.75 -12.65
CA LEU A 196 11.58 -0.68 -12.65
C LEU A 196 12.77 -1.56 -12.22
N ASP A 197 13.98 -0.98 -12.16
CA ASP A 197 15.21 -1.62 -11.67
C ASP A 197 15.54 -1.24 -10.22
N GLY A 198 14.58 -0.65 -9.48
CA GLY A 198 14.73 -0.34 -8.07
C GLY A 198 15.67 0.84 -7.75
N LYS A 199 15.95 1.72 -8.71
CA LYS A 199 16.77 2.92 -8.49
C LYS A 199 15.88 4.14 -8.23
N PRO A 200 16.37 5.17 -7.51
CA PRO A 200 15.63 6.43 -7.34
C PRO A 200 15.16 6.98 -8.69
N ALA A 201 13.88 7.29 -8.82
CA ALA A 201 13.34 7.80 -10.08
C ALA A 201 13.74 9.26 -10.31
N PRO A 202 14.13 9.65 -11.55
CA PRO A 202 14.37 11.05 -11.88
C PRO A 202 13.15 11.91 -11.62
N GLY A 203 13.35 13.10 -11.05
CA GLY A 203 12.25 14.03 -10.72
C GLY A 203 11.50 13.72 -9.42
N ASN A 204 12.04 12.86 -8.57
CA ASN A 204 11.59 12.76 -7.17
C ASN A 204 11.85 14.10 -6.45
N PRO A 205 11.10 14.43 -5.38
CA PRO A 205 11.23 15.71 -4.67
C PRO A 205 12.65 16.03 -4.22
N MET A 206 13.42 15.01 -3.84
CA MET A 206 14.82 15.15 -3.41
C MET A 206 15.80 14.38 -4.32
N ALA A 207 15.50 14.29 -5.63
CA ALA A 207 16.33 13.60 -6.60
C ALA A 207 17.80 14.07 -6.53
N GLY A 208 18.73 13.10 -6.52
CA GLY A 208 20.18 13.36 -6.43
C GLY A 208 20.70 13.72 -5.04
N LYS A 209 19.82 13.79 -4.03
CA LYS A 209 20.26 13.99 -2.63
C LYS A 209 20.61 12.65 -1.99
N THR A 210 21.60 12.69 -1.12
CA THR A 210 21.98 11.58 -0.23
C THR A 210 21.65 11.96 1.21
N GLY A 211 21.28 10.96 1.99
CA GLY A 211 21.07 11.09 3.42
C GLY A 211 22.33 10.90 4.24
N GLU A 212 22.18 10.92 5.55
CA GLU A 212 23.25 10.67 6.49
C GLU A 212 23.86 9.27 6.26
N PRO A 213 25.18 9.11 6.43
CA PRO A 213 25.87 7.84 6.20
C PRO A 213 25.49 6.76 7.22
N SER A 214 24.87 7.14 8.32
CA SER A 214 24.42 6.22 9.37
C SER A 214 23.07 6.66 9.92
N VAL A 215 22.25 5.68 10.28
CA VAL A 215 20.92 5.93 10.88
C VAL A 215 20.74 5.12 12.17
N PRO A 216 20.01 5.68 13.16
CA PRO A 216 19.71 4.96 14.38
C PRO A 216 18.67 3.87 14.15
N LEU A 217 18.82 2.75 14.81
CA LEU A 217 17.78 1.74 14.99
C LEU A 217 17.23 1.82 16.41
N ILE A 218 15.93 1.91 16.52
CA ILE A 218 15.20 1.80 17.78
C ILE A 218 14.33 0.55 17.75
N ASP A 219 14.11 -0.09 18.90
CA ASP A 219 13.08 -1.13 19.04
C ASP A 219 11.68 -0.49 18.97
N PRO A 220 10.65 -1.25 18.55
CA PRO A 220 9.28 -0.73 18.50
C PRO A 220 8.81 -0.18 19.85
N PRO A 221 8.52 1.14 19.97
CA PRO A 221 7.96 1.72 21.17
C PRO A 221 6.48 1.34 21.30
N ARG A 222 5.92 1.50 22.52
CA ARG A 222 4.51 1.13 22.80
C ARG A 222 3.49 2.17 22.35
N ASP A 223 3.90 3.43 22.21
CA ASP A 223 3.05 4.56 21.81
C ASP A 223 3.88 5.72 21.25
N THR A 224 3.20 6.71 20.67
CA THR A 224 3.82 7.85 20.00
C THR A 224 4.57 8.79 20.95
N GLU A 225 4.20 8.86 22.23
CA GLU A 225 4.92 9.69 23.19
C GLU A 225 6.23 9.05 23.62
N VAL A 226 6.20 7.74 23.90
CA VAL A 226 7.41 6.97 24.21
C VAL A 226 8.37 6.94 23.02
N ALA A 227 7.84 6.95 21.79
CA ALA A 227 8.64 6.97 20.57
C ALA A 227 9.55 8.20 20.45
N LYS A 228 9.14 9.35 21.00
CA LYS A 228 9.93 10.61 20.95
C LYS A 228 11.28 10.50 21.66
N THR A 229 11.37 9.65 22.67
CA THR A 229 12.57 9.44 23.50
C THR A 229 13.02 7.99 23.52
N ALA A 230 12.62 7.20 22.53
CA ALA A 230 12.97 5.79 22.47
C ALA A 230 14.50 5.63 22.37
N PRO A 231 15.11 4.72 23.14
CA PRO A 231 16.56 4.52 23.13
C PRO A 231 17.02 3.93 21.79
N VAL A 232 18.17 4.41 21.31
CA VAL A 232 18.88 3.83 20.16
C VAL A 232 19.51 2.51 20.59
N VAL A 233 19.09 1.40 19.99
CA VAL A 233 19.63 0.07 20.32
C VAL A 233 20.85 -0.30 19.47
N SER A 234 20.97 0.28 18.27
CA SER A 234 22.15 0.18 17.42
C SER A 234 22.17 1.32 16.39
N VAL A 235 23.32 1.46 15.72
CA VAL A 235 23.48 2.38 14.59
C VAL A 235 23.86 1.56 13.37
N TYR A 236 23.17 1.79 12.28
CA TYR A 236 23.48 1.17 10.99
C TYR A 236 24.23 2.17 10.12
N THR A 237 25.40 1.75 9.62
CA THR A 237 26.19 2.53 8.65
C THR A 237 26.01 1.92 7.26
N PHE A 238 25.56 2.73 6.30
CA PHE A 238 25.38 2.28 4.93
C PHE A 238 26.73 1.96 4.28
N PRO A 239 26.84 0.83 3.55
CA PRO A 239 28.08 0.48 2.82
C PRO A 239 28.27 1.33 1.55
N SER A 240 27.26 2.06 1.15
CA SER A 240 27.19 2.96 -0.01
C SER A 240 26.39 4.21 0.37
N PRO A 241 26.33 5.25 -0.48
CA PRO A 241 25.51 6.42 -0.19
C PRO A 241 24.09 6.06 0.18
N ASN A 242 23.58 6.67 1.25
CA ASN A 242 22.18 6.52 1.68
C ASN A 242 21.25 7.24 0.70
N LEU A 243 20.44 6.49 -0.04
CA LEU A 243 19.59 7.03 -1.08
C LEU A 243 18.14 7.31 -0.61
N ALA A 244 17.84 7.12 0.67
CA ALA A 244 16.48 7.34 1.22
C ALA A 244 15.85 8.68 0.80
N PRO A 245 16.56 9.84 0.86
CA PRO A 245 15.99 11.09 0.37
C PRO A 245 15.64 11.07 -1.13
N ALA A 246 16.56 10.52 -1.96
CA ALA A 246 16.39 10.50 -3.41
C ALA A 246 15.26 9.55 -3.87
N GLU A 247 14.95 8.52 -3.10
CA GLU A 247 13.89 7.54 -3.36
C GLU A 247 12.51 8.02 -2.91
N THR A 248 12.46 8.87 -1.90
CA THR A 248 11.22 9.29 -1.23
C THR A 248 10.34 10.15 -2.14
N TRP A 249 9.06 9.72 -2.28
CA TRP A 249 8.00 10.48 -2.93
C TRP A 249 7.15 11.24 -1.91
N SER A 250 6.74 10.59 -0.82
CA SER A 250 6.02 11.19 0.32
C SER A 250 6.43 10.53 1.63
N SER A 251 6.12 11.18 2.76
CA SER A 251 6.54 10.75 4.09
C SER A 251 5.40 10.83 5.11
N GLY A 252 5.65 10.35 6.33
CA GLY A 252 4.67 10.44 7.41
C GLY A 252 3.56 9.41 7.31
N HIS A 253 3.85 8.22 6.78
CA HIS A 253 2.95 7.07 6.68
C HIS A 253 3.21 6.06 7.80
N ARG A 254 2.14 5.35 8.21
CA ARG A 254 2.22 4.31 9.24
C ARG A 254 2.31 2.92 8.63
N THR A 255 1.23 2.45 8.02
CA THR A 255 1.13 1.08 7.49
C THR A 255 0.31 1.08 6.20
N PRO A 256 0.89 1.55 5.10
CA PRO A 256 0.20 1.61 3.81
C PRO A 256 0.07 0.21 3.19
N TYR A 257 -1.14 -0.35 3.20
CA TYR A 257 -1.46 -1.65 2.60
C TYR A 257 -2.20 -1.55 1.27
N GLY A 258 -2.67 -0.37 0.89
CA GLY A 258 -3.25 -0.11 -0.42
C GLY A 258 -2.50 1.01 -1.13
N LEU A 259 -2.26 0.85 -2.43
CA LEU A 259 -1.64 1.86 -3.27
C LEU A 259 -2.09 1.65 -4.72
N ALA A 260 -2.77 2.63 -5.30
CA ALA A 260 -3.30 2.49 -6.66
C ALA A 260 -3.46 3.84 -7.36
N PHE A 261 -3.27 3.84 -8.67
CA PHE A 261 -3.61 4.99 -9.52
C PHE A 261 -5.08 4.97 -9.88
N ALA A 262 -5.75 6.09 -9.64
CA ALA A 262 -7.09 6.33 -10.13
C ALA A 262 -7.11 6.49 -11.67
N PRO A 263 -8.29 6.33 -12.33
CA PRO A 263 -8.40 6.54 -13.77
C PRO A 263 -7.96 7.91 -14.28
N ASP A 264 -7.96 8.93 -13.41
CA ASP A 264 -7.50 10.29 -13.71
C ASP A 264 -5.97 10.47 -13.55
N GLY A 265 -5.24 9.40 -13.22
CA GLY A 265 -3.80 9.39 -13.04
C GLY A 265 -3.29 9.83 -11.67
N ARG A 266 -4.16 10.11 -10.70
CA ARG A 266 -3.77 10.44 -9.33
C ARG A 266 -3.46 9.19 -8.53
N LEU A 267 -2.42 9.27 -7.71
CA LEU A 267 -2.02 8.19 -6.81
C LEU A 267 -2.78 8.30 -5.49
N TRP A 268 -3.40 7.20 -5.08
CA TRP A 268 -4.09 7.08 -3.81
C TRP A 268 -3.46 5.98 -2.96
N GLU A 269 -3.46 6.21 -1.68
CA GLU A 269 -2.90 5.30 -0.68
C GLU A 269 -3.93 5.05 0.41
N LEU A 270 -3.91 3.82 0.97
CA LEU A 270 -4.81 3.37 2.02
C LEU A 270 -3.99 2.73 3.14
N GLU A 271 -4.12 3.25 4.38
CA GLU A 271 -3.30 2.79 5.51
C GLU A 271 -4.08 2.52 6.79
N HIS A 272 -3.45 1.76 7.67
CA HIS A 272 -3.97 1.48 9.00
C HIS A 272 -3.56 2.54 10.02
N GLY A 273 -4.53 3.07 10.73
CA GLY A 273 -4.31 3.73 12.01
C GLY A 273 -4.08 2.74 13.16
N PRO A 274 -3.75 3.21 14.37
CA PRO A 274 -3.64 2.32 15.54
C PRO A 274 -5.03 1.94 16.08
N ARG A 275 -5.69 2.81 16.81
CA ARG A 275 -7.04 2.62 17.35
C ARG A 275 -7.95 3.71 16.80
N GLY A 276 -8.56 3.47 15.67
CA GLY A 276 -9.15 4.47 14.79
C GLY A 276 -8.15 5.01 13.79
N GLY A 277 -8.59 5.90 12.91
CA GLY A 277 -7.74 6.65 11.99
C GLY A 277 -7.08 5.80 10.89
N ASP A 278 -7.74 4.75 10.39
CA ASP A 278 -7.39 4.24 9.06
C ASP A 278 -7.66 5.36 8.06
N GLU A 279 -6.87 5.47 7.00
CA GLU A 279 -6.86 6.65 6.13
C GLU A 279 -6.86 6.29 4.65
N LEU A 280 -7.58 7.09 3.86
CA LEU A 280 -7.46 7.13 2.40
C LEU A 280 -6.87 8.49 2.02
N ASN A 281 -5.67 8.46 1.49
CA ASN A 281 -4.84 9.61 1.19
C ASN A 281 -4.69 9.83 -0.32
N LEU A 282 -4.84 11.08 -0.78
CA LEU A 282 -4.38 11.50 -2.11
C LEU A 282 -2.88 11.81 -2.01
N ILE A 283 -2.06 11.03 -2.70
CA ILE A 283 -0.60 11.11 -2.58
C ILE A 283 0.00 12.11 -3.56
N GLU A 284 0.66 13.11 -3.02
CA GLU A 284 1.35 14.16 -3.76
C GLU A 284 2.86 14.16 -3.46
N PRO A 285 3.70 14.55 -4.43
CA PRO A 285 5.15 14.57 -4.25
C PRO A 285 5.58 15.55 -3.15
N GLY A 286 6.47 15.10 -2.27
CA GLY A 286 7.08 15.91 -1.21
C GLY A 286 6.16 16.19 -0.02
N LYS A 287 4.92 15.70 -0.02
CA LYS A 287 4.02 15.90 1.13
C LYS A 287 4.35 14.97 2.29
N ASN A 288 4.06 15.46 3.50
CA ASN A 288 4.16 14.73 4.75
C ASN A 288 2.75 14.50 5.32
N TYR A 289 2.36 13.24 5.50
CA TYR A 289 1.01 12.82 5.94
C TYR A 289 0.87 12.70 7.48
N GLY A 290 1.91 13.09 8.20
CA GLY A 290 1.83 13.45 9.61
C GLY A 290 2.12 12.35 10.62
N TRP A 291 2.09 11.07 10.27
CA TRP A 291 2.42 10.00 11.23
C TRP A 291 3.89 10.11 11.72
N PRO A 292 4.18 9.98 13.01
CA PRO A 292 3.30 9.78 14.18
C PRO A 292 2.93 11.07 14.93
N LEU A 293 3.15 12.23 14.33
CA LEU A 293 2.92 13.54 14.96
C LEU A 293 1.44 13.83 15.17
N VAL A 294 0.61 13.39 14.21
CA VAL A 294 -0.84 13.56 14.19
C VAL A 294 -1.52 12.30 13.65
N SER A 295 -2.76 12.03 14.09
CA SER A 295 -3.66 11.01 13.52
C SER A 295 -5.08 11.22 14.05
N TYR A 296 -6.11 10.79 13.28
CA TYR A 296 -7.50 10.70 13.78
C TYR A 296 -7.74 9.47 14.68
N ALA A 297 -6.72 9.05 15.41
CA ALA A 297 -6.65 7.86 16.24
C ALA A 297 -6.20 8.15 17.66
N THR A 298 -6.27 7.12 18.50
CA THR A 298 -5.55 7.04 19.77
C THR A 298 -4.56 5.87 19.71
N ASN A 299 -3.50 5.90 20.53
CA ASN A 299 -2.62 4.76 20.69
C ASN A 299 -3.38 3.56 21.31
N TYR A 300 -2.89 2.33 21.12
CA TYR A 300 -3.54 1.12 21.65
C TYR A 300 -3.69 1.13 23.17
N ASN A 301 -2.79 1.79 23.90
CA ASN A 301 -2.85 1.97 25.36
C ASN A 301 -3.70 3.16 25.82
N GLY A 302 -4.36 3.86 24.87
CA GLY A 302 -5.24 5.00 25.16
C GLY A 302 -4.54 6.36 25.24
N VAL A 303 -3.21 6.42 25.09
CA VAL A 303 -2.49 7.70 25.00
C VAL A 303 -2.97 8.45 23.75
N PRO A 304 -3.45 9.71 23.88
CA PRO A 304 -3.94 10.49 22.75
C PRO A 304 -2.85 10.77 21.72
N ILE A 305 -3.23 10.83 20.44
CA ILE A 305 -2.43 11.36 19.36
C ILE A 305 -3.07 12.70 18.96
N PRO A 306 -2.30 13.79 18.74
CA PRO A 306 -2.86 15.06 18.29
C PRO A 306 -3.64 14.90 16.98
N SER A 307 -4.76 15.64 16.83
CA SER A 307 -5.54 15.63 15.59
C SER A 307 -4.77 16.25 14.42
N PRO A 308 -4.87 15.73 13.19
CA PRO A 308 -4.37 16.39 11.99
C PRO A 308 -4.88 17.82 11.80
N ASP A 309 -6.02 18.17 12.37
CA ASP A 309 -6.57 19.53 12.34
C ASP A 309 -5.72 20.58 13.07
N THR A 310 -4.83 20.13 13.95
CA THR A 310 -3.90 21.00 14.69
C THR A 310 -2.64 21.37 13.90
N ARG A 311 -2.42 20.77 12.71
CA ARG A 311 -1.19 20.92 11.90
C ARG A 311 -1.52 21.21 10.45
N ALA A 312 -1.66 22.48 10.12
CA ALA A 312 -1.96 22.95 8.76
C ALA A 312 -0.79 22.74 7.76
N ASP A 313 0.41 22.49 8.26
CA ASP A 313 1.62 22.21 7.48
C ASP A 313 1.72 20.74 7.01
N LEU A 314 0.86 19.87 7.53
CA LEU A 314 0.82 18.44 7.19
C LEU A 314 -0.38 18.15 6.28
N ALA A 315 -0.21 17.19 5.35
CA ALA A 315 -1.30 16.70 4.51
C ALA A 315 -2.31 15.93 5.37
N LYS A 316 -3.59 16.10 5.05
CA LYS A 316 -4.68 15.39 5.72
C LYS A 316 -5.22 14.29 4.82
N PRO A 317 -5.73 13.18 5.39
CA PRO A 317 -6.48 12.21 4.60
C PRO A 317 -7.75 12.84 4.02
N VAL A 318 -8.20 12.30 2.90
CA VAL A 318 -9.51 12.70 2.32
C VAL A 318 -10.65 12.00 3.05
N ILE A 319 -10.44 10.73 3.39
CA ILE A 319 -11.34 9.92 4.21
C ILE A 319 -10.56 9.27 5.32
N TYR A 320 -11.15 9.17 6.51
CA TYR A 320 -10.63 8.36 7.59
C TYR A 320 -11.73 7.48 8.21
N TRP A 321 -11.33 6.42 8.92
CA TRP A 321 -12.25 5.50 9.59
C TRP A 321 -11.95 5.44 11.09
N THR A 322 -12.85 6.00 11.88
CA THR A 322 -12.90 5.84 13.33
C THR A 322 -14.33 5.48 13.72
N PRO A 323 -14.60 4.21 14.12
CA PRO A 323 -13.66 3.09 14.33
C PRO A 323 -13.04 2.54 13.03
N VAL A 324 -11.91 1.79 13.18
CA VAL A 324 -11.15 1.18 12.09
C VAL A 324 -11.97 0.19 11.26
N ILE A 325 -11.60 0.04 9.99
CA ILE A 325 -11.97 -1.09 9.12
C ILE A 325 -10.83 -2.11 8.99
N ALA A 326 -9.59 -1.72 9.32
CA ALA A 326 -8.35 -2.43 9.06
C ALA A 326 -8.28 -2.84 7.57
N PRO A 327 -8.01 -1.91 6.65
CA PRO A 327 -8.06 -2.18 5.22
C PRO A 327 -6.98 -3.16 4.78
N GLY A 328 -7.35 -4.15 3.97
CA GLY A 328 -6.40 -5.10 3.40
C GLY A 328 -5.73 -4.60 2.13
N ASN A 329 -6.52 -4.09 1.22
CA ASN A 329 -6.14 -3.50 -0.07
C ASN A 329 -7.33 -2.74 -0.67
N PHE A 330 -7.11 -2.04 -1.78
CA PHE A 330 -8.16 -1.49 -2.62
C PHE A 330 -7.75 -1.46 -4.09
N ILE A 331 -8.75 -1.40 -4.96
CA ILE A 331 -8.60 -1.20 -6.40
C ILE A 331 -9.52 -0.10 -6.88
N PHE A 332 -9.20 0.53 -8.02
CA PHE A 332 -10.15 1.30 -8.82
C PHE A 332 -10.82 0.38 -9.82
N TYR A 333 -12.13 0.17 -9.68
CA TYR A 333 -12.88 -0.77 -10.51
C TYR A 333 -13.11 -0.25 -11.93
N LYS A 334 -12.83 -1.09 -12.96
CA LYS A 334 -12.95 -0.73 -14.37
C LYS A 334 -14.37 -0.88 -14.94
N GLY A 335 -15.24 -1.67 -14.29
CA GLY A 335 -16.68 -1.59 -14.47
C GLY A 335 -17.33 -2.50 -15.48
N LYS A 336 -16.77 -3.68 -15.82
CA LYS A 336 -17.43 -4.60 -16.78
C LYS A 336 -18.68 -5.28 -16.23
N MET A 337 -18.58 -5.92 -15.05
CA MET A 337 -19.71 -6.66 -14.47
C MET A 337 -20.60 -5.80 -13.59
N PHE A 338 -20.04 -4.78 -12.95
CA PHE A 338 -20.76 -3.84 -12.09
C PHE A 338 -20.62 -2.42 -12.66
N PRO A 339 -21.31 -2.07 -13.77
CA PRO A 339 -21.09 -0.80 -14.46
C PRO A 339 -21.33 0.44 -13.59
N GLN A 340 -22.23 0.32 -12.58
CA GLN A 340 -22.52 1.37 -11.60
C GLN A 340 -21.37 1.64 -10.62
N TRP A 341 -20.37 0.75 -10.54
CA TRP A 341 -19.18 0.92 -9.69
C TRP A 341 -17.94 1.42 -10.44
N LYS A 342 -18.08 1.63 -11.76
CA LYS A 342 -16.98 2.09 -12.59
C LYS A 342 -16.33 3.35 -12.04
N GLY A 343 -14.99 3.34 -11.88
CA GLY A 343 -14.21 4.44 -11.35
C GLY A 343 -14.26 4.59 -9.81
N SER A 344 -15.05 3.77 -9.11
CA SER A 344 -15.03 3.73 -7.64
C SER A 344 -13.83 2.93 -7.12
N ALA A 345 -13.36 3.28 -5.94
CA ALA A 345 -12.50 2.38 -5.17
C ALA A 345 -13.36 1.31 -4.48
N LEU A 346 -12.88 0.07 -4.52
CA LEU A 346 -13.42 -1.06 -3.76
C LEU A 346 -12.36 -1.47 -2.74
N ILE A 347 -12.72 -1.38 -1.45
CA ILE A 347 -11.81 -1.52 -0.32
C ILE A 347 -12.17 -2.77 0.47
N SER A 348 -11.19 -3.66 0.64
CA SER A 348 -11.33 -4.84 1.51
C SER A 348 -11.11 -4.47 2.97
N GLY A 349 -12.04 -4.85 3.86
CA GLY A 349 -11.96 -4.61 5.31
C GLY A 349 -11.78 -5.89 6.10
N ILE A 350 -10.68 -5.98 6.86
CA ILE A 350 -10.33 -7.16 7.66
C ILE A 350 -11.13 -7.15 8.98
N ALA A 351 -11.00 -6.09 9.78
CA ALA A 351 -11.63 -6.01 11.10
C ALA A 351 -13.15 -6.00 11.00
N THR A 352 -13.69 -5.31 10.01
CA THR A 352 -15.14 -5.16 9.82
C THR A 352 -15.76 -6.25 8.97
N ARG A 353 -14.97 -7.07 8.29
CA ARG A 353 -15.43 -8.13 7.36
C ARG A 353 -16.35 -7.57 6.28
N THR A 354 -15.91 -6.48 5.67
CA THR A 354 -16.73 -5.73 4.71
C THR A 354 -15.99 -5.50 3.40
N LEU A 355 -16.76 -5.32 2.32
CA LEU A 355 -16.32 -4.62 1.11
C LEU A 355 -16.93 -3.22 1.17
N SER A 356 -16.11 -2.19 1.00
CA SER A 356 -16.56 -0.78 1.00
C SER A 356 -16.32 -0.16 -0.36
N ARG A 357 -17.26 0.70 -0.82
CA ARG A 357 -17.11 1.47 -2.05
C ARG A 357 -16.96 2.96 -1.73
N VAL A 358 -16.03 3.59 -2.42
CA VAL A 358 -15.77 5.03 -2.36
C VAL A 358 -15.83 5.60 -3.77
N THR A 359 -16.51 6.72 -3.95
CA THR A 359 -16.59 7.47 -5.20
C THR A 359 -15.66 8.67 -5.18
N PHE A 360 -15.26 9.17 -6.35
CA PHE A 360 -14.31 10.26 -6.53
C PHE A 360 -14.89 11.34 -7.44
N ASP A 361 -14.58 12.60 -7.12
CA ASP A 361 -15.07 13.76 -7.88
C ASP A 361 -14.14 14.18 -9.04
N GLY A 362 -12.99 13.50 -9.22
CA GLY A 362 -11.97 13.84 -10.20
C GLY A 362 -11.20 15.13 -9.91
N LYS A 363 -11.39 15.71 -8.72
CA LYS A 363 -10.71 16.95 -8.27
C LYS A 363 -9.88 16.75 -7.00
N GLY A 364 -9.78 15.51 -6.52
CA GLY A 364 -9.06 15.14 -5.30
C GLY A 364 -9.98 14.87 -4.12
N GLY A 365 -11.29 15.07 -4.26
CA GLY A 365 -12.29 14.69 -3.28
C GLY A 365 -12.75 13.24 -3.46
N ALA A 366 -13.14 12.61 -2.35
CA ALA A 366 -13.69 11.27 -2.30
C ALA A 366 -14.85 11.20 -1.30
N THR A 367 -15.83 10.36 -1.59
CA THR A 367 -17.04 10.22 -0.77
C THR A 367 -17.32 8.74 -0.50
N PRO A 368 -17.50 8.32 0.77
CA PRO A 368 -17.98 6.98 1.11
C PRO A 368 -19.37 6.76 0.50
N ALA A 369 -19.55 5.67 -0.23
CA ALA A 369 -20.82 5.35 -0.89
C ALA A 369 -21.54 4.21 -0.16
N GLU A 370 -21.11 2.96 -0.36
CA GLU A 370 -21.72 1.81 0.30
C GLU A 370 -20.66 0.99 1.06
N ARG A 371 -21.14 0.16 1.96
CA ARG A 371 -20.34 -0.80 2.71
C ARG A 371 -21.19 -2.05 2.92
N TRP A 372 -20.72 -3.21 2.47
CA TRP A 372 -21.44 -4.47 2.55
C TRP A 372 -20.79 -5.42 3.54
N SER A 373 -21.60 -6.03 4.41
CA SER A 373 -21.13 -7.07 5.33
C SER A 373 -21.00 -8.40 4.58
N VAL A 374 -19.77 -8.84 4.33
CA VAL A 374 -19.50 -10.09 3.61
C VAL A 374 -19.24 -11.29 4.54
N GLY A 375 -19.10 -11.07 5.85
CA GLY A 375 -18.88 -12.12 6.84
C GLY A 375 -17.45 -12.63 6.93
N HIS A 376 -16.59 -12.30 5.97
CA HIS A 376 -15.20 -12.74 5.85
C HIS A 376 -14.23 -11.57 6.07
N PRO A 377 -13.15 -11.73 6.88
CA PRO A 377 -12.09 -10.73 6.96
C PRO A 377 -11.34 -10.70 5.63
N LEU A 378 -11.51 -9.63 4.86
CA LEU A 378 -10.96 -9.54 3.51
C LEU A 378 -9.54 -8.96 3.53
N ARG A 379 -8.56 -9.75 3.03
CA ARG A 379 -7.16 -9.32 2.89
C ARG A 379 -6.91 -8.60 1.58
N ASP A 380 -7.51 -9.07 0.50
CA ASP A 380 -7.24 -8.55 -0.83
C ASP A 380 -8.50 -8.51 -1.67
N VAL A 381 -8.54 -7.61 -2.63
CA VAL A 381 -9.56 -7.50 -3.66
C VAL A 381 -8.89 -7.13 -4.98
N GLU A 382 -9.21 -7.88 -6.05
CA GLU A 382 -8.70 -7.64 -7.40
C GLU A 382 -9.80 -7.80 -8.44
N GLU A 383 -9.66 -7.10 -9.58
CA GLU A 383 -10.58 -7.22 -10.73
C GLU A 383 -9.94 -8.09 -11.82
N ALA A 384 -10.62 -9.17 -12.20
CA ALA A 384 -10.24 -10.00 -13.34
C ALA A 384 -10.59 -9.32 -14.67
N ALA A 385 -10.01 -9.82 -15.75
CA ALA A 385 -10.22 -9.28 -17.11
C ALA A 385 -11.68 -9.36 -17.60
N ASP A 386 -12.48 -10.28 -17.06
CA ASP A 386 -13.90 -10.41 -17.32
C ASP A 386 -14.76 -9.42 -16.49
N GLY A 387 -14.17 -8.74 -15.52
CA GLY A 387 -14.81 -7.79 -14.61
C GLY A 387 -15.32 -8.39 -13.32
N ALA A 388 -15.13 -9.70 -13.10
CA ALA A 388 -15.42 -10.31 -11.80
C ALA A 388 -14.43 -9.78 -10.75
N LEU A 389 -14.91 -9.60 -9.52
CA LEU A 389 -14.00 -9.35 -8.42
C LEU A 389 -13.52 -10.66 -7.84
N TRP A 390 -12.30 -10.65 -7.36
CA TRP A 390 -11.71 -11.76 -6.63
C TRP A 390 -11.20 -11.26 -5.29
N MET A 391 -11.50 -12.01 -4.23
CA MET A 391 -11.18 -11.62 -2.87
C MET A 391 -10.48 -12.75 -2.11
N LEU A 392 -9.52 -12.39 -1.27
CA LEU A 392 -8.84 -13.30 -0.34
C LEU A 392 -9.30 -13.03 1.09
N GLU A 393 -9.53 -14.12 1.81
CA GLU A 393 -9.86 -14.09 3.23
C GLU A 393 -8.59 -14.12 4.11
N ASP A 394 -8.50 -13.25 5.11
CA ASP A 394 -7.38 -13.16 6.06
C ASP A 394 -7.56 -14.13 7.22
N THR A 395 -7.48 -15.41 6.95
CA THR A 395 -7.56 -16.48 7.98
C THR A 395 -6.46 -17.53 7.76
N PRO A 396 -6.16 -18.39 8.77
CA PRO A 396 -5.19 -19.49 8.59
C PRO A 396 -5.50 -20.41 7.43
N THR A 397 -6.79 -20.61 7.10
CA THR A 397 -7.24 -21.35 5.92
C THR A 397 -8.17 -20.43 5.13
N GLY A 398 -7.56 -19.42 4.50
CA GLY A 398 -8.29 -18.34 3.83
C GLY A 398 -8.87 -18.76 2.49
N GLY A 399 -10.14 -18.41 2.27
CA GLY A 399 -10.85 -18.64 1.02
C GLY A 399 -10.38 -17.67 -0.08
N LEU A 400 -10.38 -18.17 -1.32
CA LEU A 400 -10.36 -17.39 -2.55
C LEU A 400 -11.79 -17.35 -3.09
N PHE A 401 -12.38 -16.18 -3.21
CA PHE A 401 -13.75 -16.00 -3.66
C PHE A 401 -13.80 -15.28 -5.01
N ARG A 402 -14.60 -15.81 -5.94
CA ARG A 402 -15.03 -15.11 -7.14
C ARG A 402 -16.37 -14.42 -6.88
N VAL A 403 -16.51 -13.16 -7.27
CA VAL A 403 -17.65 -12.31 -6.99
C VAL A 403 -18.26 -11.81 -8.28
N THR A 404 -19.56 -12.06 -8.46
CA THR A 404 -20.33 -11.70 -9.66
C THR A 404 -21.64 -11.04 -9.26
N PRO A 405 -22.29 -10.27 -10.12
CA PRO A 405 -23.65 -9.79 -9.89
C PRO A 405 -24.63 -10.93 -9.55
N LYS A 406 -25.66 -10.59 -8.76
CA LYS A 406 -26.82 -11.48 -8.57
C LYS A 406 -27.65 -11.59 -9.83
#